data_1c508c4d07199af8281f0d6b390f5b5b
#
_entry.id   1c508c4d07199af8281f0d6b390f5b5b
#
_cell.length_a   1.000
_cell.length_b   1.000
_cell.length_c   1.000
_cell.angle_alpha   90.00
_cell.angle_beta   90.00
_cell.angle_gamma   90.00
#
_symmetry.space_group_name_H-M   'P 1'
#
loop_
_entity.id
_entity.type
_entity.pdbx_description
1 polymer ?
#
loop_
_entity_poly.entity_id
_entity_poly.type
_entity_poly.pdbx_seq_one_letter_code
_entity_poly.pdbx_strand_id
1 'polypeptide(L)'
;LARFNPLRFAHLPTPLEPLPGLTEHLARPGGGGPTVWIKRDDCTGLAGGGNKTRKLEFLLGDALANDADTLVTQGAVQSNHVRQTAAAAARVGLKCEVILEERTGSQATDYNRSGNVLLDELLGAKVRRVPGGTDMNEALAQVAAEVSGAGGRPYVIPGGGSNCVGALGYAECALELVAQANDLGLEIDRIVTATG
;
A
#
# COMPACT_ATOMS: atom_id res chain seq x y z
N LEU A 1 4.20 -19.73 -1.10
CA LEU A 1 3.08 -18.86 -0.64
C LEU A 1 1.97 -19.65 0.08
N ALA A 2 1.69 -20.91 -0.30
CA ALA A 2 0.56 -21.70 0.21
C ALA A 2 0.49 -21.88 1.75
N ARG A 3 1.58 -21.68 2.46
CA ARG A 3 1.61 -21.75 3.95
C ARG A 3 1.15 -20.46 4.64
N PHE A 4 1.01 -19.38 3.91
CA PHE A 4 0.48 -18.11 4.41
C PHE A 4 -1.01 -18.04 4.10
N ASN A 5 -1.78 -17.43 4.97
CA ASN A 5 -3.23 -17.33 4.82
C ASN A 5 -3.65 -15.86 4.58
N PRO A 6 -3.40 -15.30 3.39
CA PRO A 6 -3.78 -13.92 3.10
C PRO A 6 -5.30 -13.76 3.06
N LEU A 7 -5.77 -12.61 3.47
CA LEU A 7 -7.14 -12.18 3.18
C LEU A 7 -7.25 -11.77 1.71
N ARG A 8 -8.43 -12.02 1.11
CA ARG A 8 -8.67 -11.71 -0.30
C ARG A 8 -9.69 -10.58 -0.43
N PHE A 9 -9.21 -9.38 -0.75
CA PHE A 9 -10.04 -8.21 -0.98
C PHE A 9 -9.55 -7.30 -2.11
N ALA A 10 -8.42 -7.61 -2.73
CA ALA A 10 -7.98 -6.97 -3.96
C ALA A 10 -8.73 -7.51 -5.19
N HIS A 11 -8.96 -6.65 -6.16
CA HIS A 11 -9.41 -7.07 -7.49
C HIS A 11 -8.19 -7.56 -8.28
N LEU A 12 -8.01 -8.88 -8.31
CA LEU A 12 -6.89 -9.54 -8.98
C LEU A 12 -7.42 -10.52 -10.06
N PRO A 13 -6.62 -10.75 -11.13
CA PRO A 13 -5.37 -10.06 -11.47
C PRO A 13 -5.59 -8.59 -11.85
N THR A 14 -4.66 -7.71 -11.50
CA THR A 14 -4.72 -6.34 -12.02
C THR A 14 -4.38 -6.33 -13.51
N PRO A 15 -4.94 -5.40 -14.32
CA PRO A 15 -4.65 -5.35 -15.74
C PRO A 15 -3.16 -5.18 -16.05
N LEU A 16 -2.72 -5.81 -17.13
CA LEU A 16 -1.45 -5.54 -17.80
C LEU A 16 -1.78 -4.95 -19.17
N GLU A 17 -1.53 -3.66 -19.36
CA GLU A 17 -2.01 -2.87 -20.49
C GLU A 17 -0.86 -2.26 -21.29
N PRO A 18 -0.93 -2.22 -22.64
CA PRO A 18 0.05 -1.48 -23.43
C PRO A 18 -0.11 0.03 -23.24
N LEU A 19 1.01 0.75 -23.30
CA LEU A 19 1.06 2.22 -23.31
C LEU A 19 1.50 2.73 -24.69
N PRO A 20 0.60 2.79 -25.69
CA PRO A 20 0.99 3.12 -27.07
C PRO A 20 1.59 4.53 -27.19
N GLY A 21 1.02 5.53 -26.52
CA GLY A 21 1.55 6.90 -26.55
C GLY A 21 2.97 7.03 -25.99
N LEU A 22 3.27 6.31 -24.88
CA LEU A 22 4.62 6.31 -24.32
C LEU A 22 5.59 5.50 -25.20
N THR A 23 5.13 4.39 -25.77
CA THR A 23 5.88 3.60 -26.74
C THR A 23 6.29 4.45 -27.96
N GLU A 24 5.35 5.19 -28.53
CA GLU A 24 5.61 6.08 -29.65
C GLU A 24 6.57 7.22 -29.27
N HIS A 25 6.39 7.83 -28.09
CA HIS A 25 7.27 8.90 -27.61
C HIS A 25 8.72 8.42 -27.42
N LEU A 26 8.93 7.16 -27.06
CA LEU A 26 10.25 6.56 -26.87
C LEU A 26 10.82 5.89 -28.13
N ALA A 27 10.08 5.92 -29.24
CA ALA A 27 10.56 5.40 -30.51
C ALA A 27 11.76 6.20 -31.01
N ARG A 28 12.75 5.49 -31.61
CA ARG A 28 13.98 6.11 -32.13
C ARG A 28 13.80 6.55 -33.58
N PRO A 29 14.45 7.62 -34.02
CA PRO A 29 14.53 7.95 -35.43
C PRO A 29 15.07 6.76 -36.24
N GLY A 30 14.39 6.35 -37.30
CA GLY A 30 14.77 5.18 -38.11
C GLY A 30 14.18 3.85 -37.64
N GLY A 31 13.34 3.86 -36.62
CA GLY A 31 12.66 2.69 -36.09
C GLY A 31 13.32 2.08 -34.85
N GLY A 32 12.57 1.27 -34.16
CA GLY A 32 12.96 0.66 -32.89
C GLY A 32 12.70 1.52 -31.66
N GLY A 33 12.85 0.93 -30.51
CA GLY A 33 12.54 1.52 -29.20
C GLY A 33 11.84 0.47 -28.33
N PRO A 34 11.59 0.76 -27.05
CA PRO A 34 10.89 -0.17 -26.18
C PRO A 34 9.38 -0.17 -26.47
N THR A 35 8.75 -1.33 -26.42
CA THR A 35 7.30 -1.41 -26.21
C THR A 35 7.02 -1.33 -24.72
N VAL A 36 6.19 -0.35 -24.31
CA VAL A 36 5.94 -0.08 -22.89
C VAL A 36 4.58 -0.61 -22.49
N TRP A 37 4.57 -1.33 -21.38
CA TRP A 37 3.36 -1.86 -20.74
C TRP A 37 3.27 -1.37 -19.30
N ILE A 38 2.07 -1.28 -18.78
CA ILE A 38 1.82 -0.91 -17.39
C ILE A 38 1.06 -2.01 -16.65
N LYS A 39 1.57 -2.41 -15.50
CA LYS A 39 0.84 -3.22 -14.53
C LYS A 39 0.02 -2.31 -13.64
N ARG A 40 -1.32 -2.37 -13.73
CA ARG A 40 -2.27 -1.43 -13.13
C ARG A 40 -2.54 -1.74 -11.64
N ASP A 41 -1.49 -1.69 -10.82
CA ASP A 41 -1.64 -1.90 -9.37
C ASP A 41 -2.31 -0.71 -8.63
N ASP A 42 -2.68 0.33 -9.34
CA ASP A 42 -3.62 1.35 -8.91
C ASP A 42 -5.06 0.83 -8.88
N CYS A 43 -5.40 -0.19 -9.70
CA CYS A 43 -6.76 -0.74 -9.86
C CYS A 43 -7.09 -1.90 -8.91
N THR A 44 -6.50 -1.97 -7.72
CA THR A 44 -6.76 -3.04 -6.74
C THR A 44 -8.11 -2.95 -6.03
N GLY A 45 -8.81 -1.84 -6.14
CA GLY A 45 -10.20 -1.65 -5.70
C GLY A 45 -10.39 -1.13 -4.27
N LEU A 46 -9.59 -1.55 -3.29
CA LEU A 46 -9.79 -1.19 -1.88
C LEU A 46 -9.69 0.34 -1.66
N ALA A 47 -10.80 0.96 -1.27
CA ALA A 47 -10.92 2.41 -1.02
C ALA A 47 -10.30 3.28 -2.12
N GLY A 48 -10.68 3.02 -3.38
CA GLY A 48 -10.15 3.71 -4.55
C GLY A 48 -8.87 3.08 -5.13
N GLY A 49 -8.45 1.92 -4.62
CA GLY A 49 -7.32 1.17 -5.13
C GLY A 49 -5.95 1.66 -4.66
N GLY A 50 -4.94 0.99 -5.15
CA GLY A 50 -3.53 1.28 -4.87
C GLY A 50 -2.71 0.04 -4.57
N ASN A 51 -1.41 0.16 -4.78
CA ASN A 51 -0.45 -0.93 -4.72
C ASN A 51 -0.29 -1.60 -3.34
N LYS A 52 -0.69 -0.94 -2.25
CA LYS A 52 -0.50 -1.46 -0.89
C LYS A 52 -1.50 -2.56 -0.54
N THR A 53 -2.62 -2.65 -1.24
CA THR A 53 -3.62 -3.70 -1.04
C THR A 53 -3.00 -5.10 -1.10
N ARG A 54 -2.09 -5.35 -2.05
CA ARG A 54 -1.38 -6.64 -2.16
C ARG A 54 -0.61 -7.03 -0.90
N LYS A 55 0.09 -6.06 -0.30
CA LYS A 55 0.83 -6.25 0.95
C LYS A 55 -0.13 -6.46 2.13
N LEU A 56 -1.20 -5.66 2.16
CA LEU A 56 -2.18 -5.68 3.23
C LEU A 56 -2.97 -6.98 3.31
N GLU A 57 -3.20 -7.67 2.21
CA GLU A 57 -3.82 -8.99 2.23
C GLU A 57 -3.05 -9.98 3.12
N PHE A 58 -1.72 -9.99 3.01
CA PHE A 58 -0.85 -10.85 3.83
C PHE A 58 -0.69 -10.30 5.25
N LEU A 59 -0.48 -9.00 5.40
CA LEU A 59 -0.30 -8.37 6.72
C LEU A 59 -1.55 -8.50 7.59
N LEU A 60 -2.75 -8.39 7.02
CA LEU A 60 -3.97 -8.60 7.78
C LEU A 60 -4.21 -10.06 8.12
N GLY A 61 -3.89 -10.97 7.21
CA GLY A 61 -3.93 -12.40 7.51
C GLY A 61 -3.03 -12.75 8.70
N ASP A 62 -1.83 -12.18 8.73
CA ASP A 62 -0.88 -12.35 9.84
C ASP A 62 -1.36 -11.66 11.13
N ALA A 63 -1.90 -10.44 11.03
CA ALA A 63 -2.47 -9.71 12.17
C ALA A 63 -3.59 -10.50 12.86
N LEU A 64 -4.53 -11.04 12.09
CA LEU A 64 -5.63 -11.85 12.62
C LEU A 64 -5.14 -13.18 13.22
N ALA A 65 -4.13 -13.81 12.61
CA ALA A 65 -3.51 -15.03 13.15
C ALA A 65 -2.79 -14.79 14.49
N ASN A 66 -2.41 -13.53 14.76
CA ASN A 66 -1.82 -13.08 16.02
C ASN A 66 -2.85 -12.43 16.97
N ASP A 67 -4.16 -12.64 16.75
CA ASP A 67 -5.24 -12.11 17.57
C ASP A 67 -5.22 -10.58 17.75
N ALA A 68 -4.68 -9.83 16.79
CA ALA A 68 -4.65 -8.38 16.83
C ALA A 68 -6.07 -7.79 16.79
N ASP A 69 -6.29 -6.71 17.54
CA ASP A 69 -7.55 -5.94 17.51
C ASP A 69 -7.34 -4.51 16.97
N THR A 70 -6.10 -4.10 16.83
CA THR A 70 -5.73 -2.73 16.43
C THR A 70 -4.54 -2.77 15.47
N LEU A 71 -4.69 -2.19 14.28
CA LEU A 71 -3.57 -1.93 13.38
C LEU A 71 -2.93 -0.59 13.72
N VAL A 72 -1.60 -0.54 13.75
CA VAL A 72 -0.84 0.70 13.96
C VAL A 72 0.09 0.90 12.77
N THR A 73 0.00 2.04 12.09
CA THR A 73 0.86 2.34 10.93
C THR A 73 1.21 3.81 10.82
N GLN A 74 2.06 4.14 9.85
CA GLN A 74 2.58 5.49 9.62
C GLN A 74 2.70 5.83 8.14
N GLY A 75 2.74 7.13 7.86
CA GLY A 75 3.04 7.66 6.54
C GLY A 75 3.10 9.18 6.51
N ALA A 76 3.32 9.74 5.32
CA ALA A 76 3.14 11.17 5.10
C ALA A 76 1.64 11.54 5.10
N VAL A 77 1.31 12.82 5.23
CA VAL A 77 -0.07 13.34 5.30
C VAL A 77 -0.97 12.77 4.19
N GLN A 78 -0.50 12.72 2.94
CA GLN A 78 -1.29 12.18 1.81
C GLN A 78 -0.86 10.74 1.43
N SER A 79 -0.59 9.90 2.42
CA SER A 79 -0.14 8.53 2.19
C SER A 79 -1.27 7.61 1.70
N ASN A 80 -1.13 7.05 0.49
CA ASN A 80 -2.02 5.99 0.02
C ASN A 80 -1.89 4.69 0.82
N HIS A 81 -0.73 4.45 1.44
CA HIS A 81 -0.52 3.32 2.33
C HIS A 81 -1.42 3.42 3.57
N VAL A 82 -1.43 4.58 4.23
CA VAL A 82 -2.25 4.81 5.43
C VAL A 82 -3.72 4.63 5.10
N ARG A 83 -4.23 5.27 4.05
CA ARG A 83 -5.61 5.13 3.60
C ARG A 83 -6.01 3.66 3.34
N GLN A 84 -5.18 2.93 2.62
CA GLN A 84 -5.46 1.52 2.35
C GLN A 84 -5.41 0.66 3.62
N THR A 85 -4.54 0.99 4.58
CA THR A 85 -4.48 0.30 5.88
C THR A 85 -5.73 0.58 6.69
N ALA A 86 -6.20 1.84 6.75
CA ALA A 86 -7.46 2.21 7.40
C ALA A 86 -8.65 1.47 6.77
N ALA A 87 -8.70 1.42 5.44
CA ALA A 87 -9.76 0.68 4.72
C ALA A 87 -9.72 -0.83 4.99
N ALA A 88 -8.54 -1.42 5.04
CA ALA A 88 -8.36 -2.83 5.33
C ALA A 88 -8.80 -3.15 6.77
N ALA A 89 -8.42 -2.31 7.74
CA ALA A 89 -8.86 -2.43 9.13
C ALA A 89 -10.40 -2.36 9.25
N ALA A 90 -11.00 -1.33 8.67
CA ALA A 90 -12.46 -1.17 8.68
C ALA A 90 -13.19 -2.37 8.08
N ARG A 91 -12.65 -2.96 6.99
CA ARG A 91 -13.25 -4.12 6.32
C ARG A 91 -13.31 -5.36 7.20
N VAL A 92 -12.36 -5.53 8.11
CA VAL A 92 -12.30 -6.71 9.00
C VAL A 92 -12.67 -6.40 10.45
N GLY A 93 -13.15 -5.18 10.72
CA GLY A 93 -13.61 -4.77 12.04
C GLY A 93 -12.50 -4.50 13.06
N LEU A 94 -11.26 -4.27 12.62
CA LEU A 94 -10.15 -3.87 13.48
C LEU A 94 -10.13 -2.36 13.70
N LYS A 95 -9.65 -1.92 14.85
CA LYS A 95 -9.29 -0.52 15.08
C LYS A 95 -8.05 -0.17 14.25
N CYS A 96 -7.88 1.12 13.92
CA CYS A 96 -6.72 1.60 13.20
C CYS A 96 -6.22 2.90 13.83
N GLU A 97 -4.95 2.90 14.27
CA GLU A 97 -4.25 4.11 14.71
C GLU A 97 -3.15 4.45 13.71
N VAL A 98 -3.15 5.68 13.22
CA VAL A 98 -2.24 6.11 12.17
C VAL A 98 -1.47 7.36 12.58
N ILE A 99 -0.19 7.40 12.20
CA ILE A 99 0.69 8.54 12.45
C ILE A 99 1.03 9.18 11.11
N LEU A 100 0.67 10.45 10.94
CA LEU A 100 0.93 11.23 9.74
C LEU A 100 2.06 12.23 9.98
N GLU A 101 3.15 12.08 9.23
CA GLU A 101 4.29 12.99 9.28
C GLU A 101 4.08 14.18 8.33
N GLU A 102 4.24 15.39 8.85
CA GLU A 102 4.10 16.65 8.11
C GLU A 102 5.38 17.04 7.36
N ARG A 103 5.72 16.25 6.31
CA ARG A 103 6.99 16.38 5.57
C ARG A 103 7.13 17.65 4.76
N THR A 104 6.02 18.20 4.28
CA THR A 104 6.03 19.32 3.32
C THR A 104 5.92 20.68 3.98
N GLY A 105 5.52 20.75 5.26
CA GLY A 105 5.18 22.01 5.92
C GLY A 105 4.01 22.77 5.29
N SER A 106 3.25 22.14 4.39
CA SER A 106 2.14 22.77 3.69
C SER A 106 1.03 23.18 4.64
N GLN A 107 0.63 24.46 4.58
CA GLN A 107 -0.52 25.01 5.31
C GLN A 107 -1.82 24.98 4.49
N ALA A 108 -1.78 24.47 3.25
CA ALA A 108 -2.95 24.41 2.39
C ALA A 108 -4.03 23.50 3.01
N THR A 109 -5.23 24.04 3.18
CA THR A 109 -6.36 23.32 3.77
C THR A 109 -6.68 22.04 2.99
N ASP A 110 -6.68 22.11 1.67
CA ASP A 110 -6.97 20.96 0.82
C ASP A 110 -5.94 19.84 1.01
N TYR A 111 -4.64 20.18 1.10
CA TYR A 111 -3.62 19.19 1.38
C TYR A 111 -3.81 18.51 2.74
N ASN A 112 -4.26 19.25 3.73
CA ASN A 112 -4.34 18.80 5.12
C ASN A 112 -5.69 18.17 5.51
N ARG A 113 -6.75 18.37 4.72
CA ARG A 113 -8.12 17.96 5.08
C ARG A 113 -8.89 17.23 3.97
N SER A 114 -8.29 17.04 2.80
CA SER A 114 -8.92 16.31 1.69
C SER A 114 -8.13 15.06 1.29
N GLY A 115 -8.56 14.39 0.26
CA GLY A 115 -7.85 13.24 -0.31
C GLY A 115 -7.72 12.08 0.69
N ASN A 116 -6.50 11.56 0.85
CA ASN A 116 -6.25 10.42 1.71
C ASN A 116 -6.55 10.70 3.19
N VAL A 117 -6.24 11.90 3.69
CA VAL A 117 -6.52 12.28 5.10
C VAL A 117 -8.01 12.23 5.40
N LEU A 118 -8.85 12.77 4.53
CA LEU A 118 -10.30 12.71 4.69
C LEU A 118 -10.79 11.25 4.72
N LEU A 119 -10.24 10.42 3.85
CA LEU A 119 -10.61 9.00 3.80
C LEU A 119 -10.13 8.24 5.04
N ASP A 120 -8.97 8.57 5.60
CA ASP A 120 -8.50 7.98 6.85
C ASP A 120 -9.52 8.19 7.98
N GLU A 121 -10.03 9.43 8.12
CA GLU A 121 -11.04 9.80 9.11
C GLU A 121 -12.39 9.13 8.84
N LEU A 122 -12.87 9.15 7.59
CA LEU A 122 -14.13 8.51 7.20
C LEU A 122 -14.11 6.99 7.39
N LEU A 123 -12.95 6.36 7.26
CA LEU A 123 -12.74 4.93 7.49
C LEU A 123 -12.54 4.58 8.98
N GLY A 124 -12.62 5.58 9.85
CA GLY A 124 -12.59 5.39 11.31
C GLY A 124 -11.19 5.26 11.90
N ALA A 125 -10.15 5.62 11.16
CA ALA A 125 -8.80 5.65 11.72
C ALA A 125 -8.64 6.78 12.72
N LYS A 126 -7.97 6.50 13.85
CA LYS A 126 -7.54 7.53 14.79
C LYS A 126 -6.24 8.13 14.30
N VAL A 127 -6.32 9.37 13.83
CA VAL A 127 -5.20 10.08 13.21
C VAL A 127 -4.42 10.87 14.24
N ARG A 128 -3.10 10.67 14.25
CA ARG A 128 -2.12 11.51 14.98
C ARG A 128 -1.21 12.19 13.99
N ARG A 129 -0.89 13.46 14.22
CA ARG A 129 0.04 14.22 13.39
C ARG A 129 1.32 14.48 14.14
N VAL A 130 2.44 14.39 13.45
CA VAL A 130 3.78 14.68 13.98
C VAL A 130 4.55 15.57 13.00
N PRO A 131 5.47 16.42 13.52
CA PRO A 131 6.32 17.25 12.66
C PRO A 131 7.18 16.44 11.70
N GLY A 132 7.58 17.05 10.59
CA GLY A 132 8.58 16.47 9.69
C GLY A 132 9.92 16.25 10.40
N GLY A 133 10.56 15.11 10.13
CA GLY A 133 11.81 14.69 10.77
C GLY A 133 11.64 13.97 12.11
N THR A 134 10.43 13.68 12.53
CA THR A 134 10.16 12.82 13.69
C THR A 134 10.70 11.41 13.44
N ASP A 135 11.31 10.79 14.48
CA ASP A 135 11.62 9.36 14.39
C ASP A 135 10.30 8.55 14.35
N MET A 136 9.93 8.19 13.14
CA MET A 136 8.65 7.53 12.89
C MET A 136 8.61 6.08 13.43
N ASN A 137 9.76 5.43 13.61
CA ASN A 137 9.80 4.08 14.19
C ASN A 137 9.58 4.16 15.72
N GLU A 138 10.20 5.15 16.37
CA GLU A 138 9.95 5.43 17.78
C GLU A 138 8.48 5.83 18.02
N ALA A 139 7.94 6.71 17.20
CA ALA A 139 6.53 7.09 17.27
C ALA A 139 5.57 5.89 17.11
N LEU A 140 5.85 4.98 16.18
CA LEU A 140 5.09 3.74 16.04
C LEU A 140 5.17 2.86 17.29
N ALA A 141 6.37 2.67 17.84
CA ALA A 141 6.58 1.88 19.04
C ALA A 141 5.81 2.46 20.24
N GLN A 142 5.83 3.79 20.39
CA GLN A 142 5.10 4.49 21.44
C GLN A 142 3.57 4.26 21.30
N VAL A 143 3.00 4.44 20.11
CA VAL A 143 1.55 4.23 19.90
C VAL A 143 1.17 2.77 20.15
N ALA A 144 2.00 1.81 19.71
CA ALA A 144 1.77 0.39 19.99
C ALA A 144 1.80 0.10 21.51
N ALA A 145 2.73 0.70 22.24
CA ALA A 145 2.80 0.57 23.70
C ALA A 145 1.58 1.18 24.39
N GLU A 146 1.08 2.33 23.94
CA GLU A 146 -0.16 2.95 24.45
C GLU A 146 -1.38 2.05 24.21
N VAL A 147 -1.51 1.47 23.02
CA VAL A 147 -2.59 0.50 22.72
C VAL A 147 -2.51 -0.70 23.65
N SER A 148 -1.31 -1.27 23.83
CA SER A 148 -1.11 -2.42 24.73
C SER A 148 -1.40 -2.06 26.18
N GLY A 149 -0.97 -0.88 26.64
CA GLY A 149 -1.24 -0.38 27.99
C GLY A 149 -2.73 -0.15 28.28
N ALA A 150 -3.52 0.09 27.24
CA ALA A 150 -4.98 0.18 27.30
C ALA A 150 -5.69 -1.18 27.18
N GLY A 151 -4.94 -2.30 27.16
CA GLY A 151 -5.48 -3.65 27.05
C GLY A 151 -5.77 -4.12 25.62
N GLY A 152 -5.37 -3.36 24.60
CA GLY A 152 -5.47 -3.75 23.20
C GLY A 152 -4.30 -4.64 22.76
N ARG A 153 -4.46 -5.24 21.58
CA ARG A 153 -3.44 -6.08 20.92
C ARG A 153 -3.03 -5.45 19.59
N PRO A 154 -2.01 -4.56 19.60
CA PRO A 154 -1.58 -3.86 18.39
C PRO A 154 -0.81 -4.78 17.45
N TYR A 155 -1.07 -4.65 16.15
CA TYR A 155 -0.23 -5.17 15.08
C TYR A 155 0.41 -4.00 14.35
N VAL A 156 1.75 -3.92 14.40
CA VAL A 156 2.50 -2.81 13.81
C VAL A 156 2.81 -3.11 12.36
N ILE A 157 2.34 -2.24 11.48
CA ILE A 157 2.63 -2.27 10.04
C ILE A 157 3.63 -1.14 9.76
N PRO A 158 4.88 -1.44 9.37
CA PRO A 158 5.87 -0.41 9.07
C PRO A 158 5.46 0.45 7.88
N GLY A 159 6.11 1.59 7.70
CA GLY A 159 5.84 2.49 6.59
C GLY A 159 5.79 1.78 5.24
N GLY A 160 4.71 1.97 4.49
CA GLY A 160 4.48 1.30 3.21
C GLY A 160 4.23 -0.21 3.29
N GLY A 161 4.09 -0.81 4.48
CA GLY A 161 3.93 -2.26 4.67
C GLY A 161 5.17 -3.05 4.22
N SER A 162 6.36 -2.47 4.36
CA SER A 162 7.60 -3.02 3.80
C SER A 162 8.34 -3.88 4.84
N ASN A 163 7.84 -5.09 5.06
CA ASN A 163 8.49 -6.15 5.84
C ASN A 163 8.38 -7.48 5.09
N CYS A 164 8.91 -8.57 5.67
CA CYS A 164 8.91 -9.89 5.05
C CYS A 164 7.50 -10.39 4.71
N VAL A 165 6.50 -10.14 5.57
CA VAL A 165 5.11 -10.55 5.34
C VAL A 165 4.48 -9.74 4.20
N GLY A 166 4.61 -8.41 4.24
CA GLY A 166 4.10 -7.55 3.17
C GLY A 166 4.76 -7.79 1.80
N ALA A 167 6.03 -8.19 1.77
CA ALA A 167 6.74 -8.52 0.54
C ALA A 167 6.10 -9.71 -0.22
N LEU A 168 5.41 -10.60 0.47
CA LEU A 168 4.71 -11.74 -0.15
C LEU A 168 3.65 -11.30 -1.16
N GLY A 169 2.99 -10.15 -0.93
CA GLY A 169 2.05 -9.57 -1.88
C GLY A 169 2.68 -9.23 -3.22
N TYR A 170 3.96 -8.83 -3.24
CA TYR A 170 4.69 -8.60 -4.49
C TYR A 170 5.36 -9.84 -5.06
N ALA A 171 5.67 -10.83 -4.24
CA ALA A 171 6.03 -12.17 -4.74
C ALA A 171 4.86 -12.78 -5.53
N GLU A 172 3.62 -12.62 -5.03
CA GLU A 172 2.41 -13.04 -5.74
C GLU A 172 2.18 -12.21 -7.02
N CYS A 173 2.40 -10.90 -6.98
CA CYS A 173 2.35 -10.04 -8.16
C CYS A 173 3.33 -10.47 -9.26
N ALA A 174 4.52 -10.90 -8.89
CA ALA A 174 5.50 -11.42 -9.86
C ALA A 174 5.00 -12.69 -10.56
N LEU A 175 4.39 -13.63 -9.82
CA LEU A 175 3.78 -14.81 -10.40
C LEU A 175 2.61 -14.47 -11.33
N GLU A 176 1.77 -13.52 -10.94
CA GLU A 176 0.68 -13.01 -11.75
C GLU A 176 1.19 -12.36 -13.06
N LEU A 177 2.26 -11.56 -12.97
CA LEU A 177 2.88 -10.92 -14.12
C LEU A 177 3.45 -11.94 -15.10
N VAL A 178 4.11 -12.98 -14.60
CA VAL A 178 4.64 -14.08 -15.45
C VAL A 178 3.50 -14.79 -16.19
N ALA A 179 2.40 -15.10 -15.49
CA ALA A 179 1.25 -15.74 -16.12
C ALA A 179 0.65 -14.85 -17.23
N GLN A 180 0.42 -13.56 -16.94
CA GLN A 180 -0.13 -12.61 -17.91
C GLN A 180 0.82 -12.40 -19.12
N ALA A 181 2.13 -12.33 -18.89
CA ALA A 181 3.11 -12.20 -19.96
C ALA A 181 3.08 -13.42 -20.89
N ASN A 182 3.01 -14.62 -20.32
CA ASN A 182 2.89 -15.86 -21.08
C ASN A 182 1.60 -15.90 -21.92
N ASP A 183 0.46 -15.53 -21.31
CA ASP A 183 -0.84 -15.52 -22.01
C ASP A 183 -0.87 -14.51 -23.18
N LEU A 184 -0.12 -13.42 -23.06
CA LEU A 184 0.00 -12.37 -24.07
C LEU A 184 1.15 -12.60 -25.06
N GLY A 185 1.98 -13.62 -24.87
CA GLY A 185 3.18 -13.85 -25.65
C GLY A 185 4.23 -12.74 -25.54
N LEU A 186 4.33 -12.12 -24.36
CA LEU A 186 5.25 -11.01 -24.08
C LEU A 186 6.58 -11.53 -23.54
N GLU A 187 7.67 -11.03 -24.11
CA GLU A 187 9.00 -11.12 -23.53
C GLU A 187 9.31 -9.81 -22.78
N ILE A 188 9.54 -9.91 -21.47
CA ILE A 188 9.82 -8.76 -20.62
C ILE A 188 11.33 -8.64 -20.40
N ASP A 189 11.96 -7.65 -21.02
CA ASP A 189 13.38 -7.38 -20.85
C ASP A 189 13.68 -6.58 -19.58
N ARG A 190 12.77 -5.70 -19.18
CA ARG A 190 12.98 -4.76 -18.08
C ARG A 190 11.70 -4.49 -17.31
N ILE A 191 11.84 -4.39 -15.98
CA ILE A 191 10.79 -3.93 -15.07
C ILE A 191 11.26 -2.62 -14.45
N VAL A 192 10.43 -1.59 -14.56
CA VAL A 192 10.67 -0.28 -13.94
C VAL A 192 9.66 -0.08 -12.83
N THR A 193 10.12 0.21 -11.64
CA THR A 193 9.27 0.47 -10.48
C THR A 193 9.75 1.69 -9.72
N ALA A 194 8.81 2.45 -9.17
CA ALA A 194 9.13 3.50 -8.23
C ALA A 194 9.47 2.86 -6.87
N THR A 195 10.54 3.33 -6.26
CA THR A 195 10.97 2.93 -4.91
C THR A 195 11.30 4.15 -4.08
N GLY A 196 11.03 4.10 -2.78
CA GLY A 196 11.33 5.14 -1.83
C GLY A 196 11.76 4.58 -0.48
#